data_7d6a6d37217bdac21949dcb45fbb5767
#
_entry.id   7d6a6d37217bdac21949dcb45fbb5767
#
_cell.length_a   1.000
_cell.length_b   1.000
_cell.length_c   1.000
_cell.angle_alpha   90.00
_cell.angle_beta   90.00
_cell.angle_gamma   90.00
#
_symmetry.space_group_name_H-M   'P 1'
#
loop_
_entity.id
_entity.type
_entity.pdbx_description
1 polymer ?
#
loop_
_entity_poly.entity_id
_entity_poly.type
_entity_poly.pdbx_seq_one_letter_code
_entity_poly.pdbx_strand_id
1 'polypeptide(L)' 'MLESQDYQCPYCGEPVEALLDLSGGDQHYIEDCRVCCRPIQFELQTDGDSWNLQVRREDD' A
#
# COMPACT_ATOMS: atom_id res chain seq x y z
N MET A 1 -2.15 2.11 -15.61
CA MET A 1 -1.66 3.40 -15.13
C MET A 1 -1.00 3.24 -13.77
N LEU A 2 0.20 3.76 -13.61
CA LEU A 2 0.95 3.65 -12.36
C LEU A 2 0.94 4.98 -11.62
N GLU A 3 0.66 4.91 -10.33
CA GLU A 3 0.70 6.07 -9.45
C GLU A 3 1.62 5.77 -8.28
N SER A 4 2.29 6.80 -7.78
CA SER A 4 3.09 6.64 -6.58
C SER A 4 2.36 7.25 -5.40
N GLN A 5 2.40 6.56 -4.28
CA GLN A 5 1.76 7.00 -3.06
C GLN A 5 2.71 6.77 -1.89
N ASP A 6 2.95 7.82 -1.13
CA ASP A 6 3.72 7.69 0.09
C ASP A 6 2.81 7.15 1.19
N TYR A 7 3.33 6.21 1.95
CA TYR A 7 2.62 5.70 3.11
C TYR A 7 3.59 5.57 4.27
N GLN A 8 3.03 5.55 5.47
CA GLN A 8 3.82 5.36 6.67
C GLN A 8 3.76 3.90 7.09
N CYS A 9 4.92 3.29 7.28
CA CYS A 9 4.98 1.89 7.68
C CYS A 9 4.27 1.69 9.02
N PRO A 10 3.33 0.73 9.10
CA PRO A 10 2.60 0.53 10.35
C PRO A 10 3.43 -0.12 11.46
N TYR A 11 4.63 -0.57 11.15
CA TYR A 11 5.53 -1.16 12.15
C TYR A 11 6.57 -0.15 12.64
N CYS A 12 7.33 0.45 11.72
CA CYS A 12 8.45 1.30 12.09
C CYS A 12 8.16 2.79 11.94
N GLY A 13 7.07 3.17 11.30
CA GLY A 13 6.67 4.56 11.15
C GLY A 13 7.41 5.34 10.09
N GLU A 14 8.31 4.71 9.33
CA GLU A 14 9.06 5.40 8.31
C GLU A 14 8.21 5.65 7.06
N PRO A 15 8.37 6.80 6.40
CA PRO A 15 7.66 7.04 5.15
C PRO A 15 8.26 6.20 4.02
N VAL A 16 7.42 5.53 3.25
CA VAL A 16 7.83 4.65 2.16
C VAL A 16 6.96 4.97 0.96
N GLU A 17 7.57 4.93 -0.23
CA GLU A 17 6.84 5.13 -1.47
C GLU A 17 6.38 3.79 -2.02
N ALA A 18 5.11 3.71 -2.40
CA ALA A 18 4.56 2.54 -3.06
C ALA A 18 4.13 2.89 -4.47
N LEU A 19 4.37 1.99 -5.41
CA LEU A 19 3.88 2.11 -6.78
C LEU A 19 2.60 1.31 -6.91
N LEU A 20 1.56 1.98 -7.39
CA LEU A 20 0.23 1.40 -7.48
C LEU A 20 -0.18 1.28 -8.94
N ASP A 21 -0.69 0.10 -9.31
CA ASP A 21 -1.24 -0.12 -10.65
C ASP A 21 -2.76 -0.02 -10.56
N LEU A 22 -3.29 1.11 -11.01
CA LEU A 22 -4.71 1.39 -10.89
C LEU A 22 -5.54 0.73 -11.99
N SER A 23 -4.90 0.16 -12.99
CA SER A 23 -5.62 -0.46 -14.11
C SER A 23 -6.28 -1.77 -13.70
N GLY A 24 -5.84 -2.38 -12.62
CA GLY A 24 -6.38 -3.65 -12.15
C GLY A 24 -7.60 -3.55 -11.25
N GLY A 25 -8.08 -2.33 -10.97
CA GLY A 25 -9.20 -2.14 -10.05
C GLY A 25 -8.79 -2.35 -8.60
N ASP A 26 -9.75 -2.76 -7.78
CA ASP A 26 -9.48 -3.02 -6.37
C ASP A 26 -8.51 -4.17 -6.20
N GLN A 27 -7.55 -4.01 -5.29
CA GLN A 27 -6.51 -5.02 -5.07
C GLN A 27 -6.24 -5.17 -3.58
N HIS A 28 -5.86 -6.38 -3.21
CA HIS A 28 -5.42 -6.67 -1.85
C HIS A 28 -4.19 -7.57 -1.94
N TYR A 29 -3.08 -7.13 -1.36
CA TYR A 29 -1.82 -7.86 -1.47
C TYR A 29 -0.93 -7.56 -0.28
N ILE A 30 0.15 -8.32 -0.16
CA ILE A 30 1.12 -8.17 0.94
C ILE A 30 2.48 -7.87 0.33
N GLU A 31 3.15 -6.84 0.86
CA GLU A 31 4.51 -6.51 0.49
C GLU A 31 5.32 -6.17 1.74
N ASP A 32 6.63 -6.42 1.66
CA ASP A 32 7.52 -6.15 2.77
C ASP A 32 7.89 -4.67 2.83
N CYS A 33 8.01 -4.16 4.04
CA CYS A 33 8.55 -2.82 4.25
C CYS A 33 10.03 -2.80 3.86
N ARG A 34 10.45 -1.72 3.18
CA ARG A 34 11.83 -1.60 2.74
C ARG A 34 12.79 -1.29 3.89
N VAL A 35 12.28 -0.85 5.02
CA VAL A 35 13.10 -0.45 6.15
C VAL A 35 13.18 -1.55 7.19
N CYS A 36 12.04 -2.04 7.66
CA CYS A 36 12.01 -3.06 8.70
C CYS A 36 11.81 -4.48 8.17
N CYS A 37 11.54 -4.63 6.89
CA CYS A 37 11.38 -5.93 6.22
C CYS A 37 10.22 -6.76 6.77
N ARG A 38 9.23 -6.12 7.35
CA ARG A 38 8.06 -6.82 7.86
C ARG A 38 6.94 -6.79 6.85
N PRO A 39 6.10 -7.83 6.79
CA PRO A 39 4.99 -7.89 5.82
C PRO A 39 3.90 -6.91 6.18
N ILE A 40 3.46 -6.15 5.18
CA ILE A 40 2.42 -5.14 5.31
C ILE A 40 1.26 -5.53 4.40
N GLN A 41 0.04 -5.48 4.90
CA GLN A 41 -1.15 -5.70 4.10
C GLN A 41 -1.54 -4.40 3.41
N PHE A 42 -1.62 -4.44 2.09
CA PHE A 42 -2.06 -3.31 1.28
C PHE A 42 -3.46 -3.58 0.77
N GLU A 43 -4.33 -2.60 0.92
CA GLU A 43 -5.67 -2.66 0.36
C GLU A 43 -5.88 -1.44 -0.50
N LEU A 44 -5.97 -1.65 -1.81
CA LEU A 44 -6.16 -0.58 -2.78
C LEU A 44 -7.60 -0.63 -3.27
N GLN A 45 -8.29 0.50 -3.15
CA GLN A 45 -9.66 0.64 -3.66
C GLN A 45 -9.67 1.73 -4.71
N THR A 46 -10.27 1.44 -5.85
CA THR A 46 -10.37 2.40 -6.94
C THR A 46 -11.84 2.65 -7.24
N ASP A 47 -12.14 3.89 -7.61
CA ASP A 47 -13.51 4.32 -7.88
C ASP A 47 -13.55 5.18 -9.14
N GLY A 48 -13.01 4.65 -10.24
CA GLY A 48 -12.98 5.36 -11.50
C GLY A 48 -12.01 6.52 -11.51
N ASP A 49 -12.41 7.64 -10.95
CA ASP A 49 -11.61 8.87 -10.97
C ASP A 49 -10.71 9.02 -9.76
N SER A 50 -10.91 8.21 -8.72
CA SER A 50 -10.13 8.35 -7.50
C SER A 50 -9.75 6.98 -6.97
N TRP A 51 -8.82 6.97 -6.01
CA TRP A 51 -8.35 5.75 -5.40
C TRP A 51 -7.96 6.02 -3.96
N ASN A 52 -7.92 4.95 -3.16
CA ASN A 52 -7.59 5.02 -1.76
C ASN A 52 -6.73 3.82 -1.38
N LEU A 53 -5.61 4.09 -0.71
CA LEU A 53 -4.72 3.03 -0.27
C LEU A 53 -4.74 2.95 1.25
N GLN A 54 -4.94 1.74 1.78
CA GLN A 54 -4.84 1.47 3.21
C GLN A 54 -3.74 0.46 3.45
N VAL A 55 -2.99 0.66 4.52
CA VAL A 55 -1.93 -0.26 4.91
C VAL A 55 -2.16 -0.68 6.36
N ARG A 56 -1.90 -1.97 6.64
CA ARG A 56 -2.08 -2.52 7.98
C ARG A 56 -0.98 -3.53 8.27
N ARG A 57 -0.72 -3.74 9.55
CA ARG A 57 0.17 -4.83 9.95
C ARG A 57 -0.50 -6.16 9.70
N GLU A 58 0.33 -7.18 9.48
CA GLU A 58 -0.20 -8.51 9.18
C GLU A 58 -1.07 -9.06 10.31
N ASP A 59 -0.75 -8.68 11.55
CA ASP A 59 -1.44 -9.20 12.73
C ASP A 59 -2.59 -8.31 13.20
N ASP A 60 -2.95 -7.32 12.43
CA ASP A 60 -4.11 -6.46 12.75
C ASP A 60 -5.42 -7.09 12.32
#